data_5a65dae7ec76e27421722a7d597f7f92
#
_entry.id   5a65dae7ec76e27421722a7d597f7f92
#
_cell.length_a   1.000
_cell.length_b   1.000
_cell.length_c   1.000
_cell.angle_alpha   90.00
_cell.angle_beta   90.00
_cell.angle_gamma   90.00
#
_symmetry.space_group_name_H-M   'P 1'
#
loop_
_entity.id
_entity.type
_entity.pdbx_description
1 polymer ?
#
loop_
_entity_poly.entity_id
_entity_poly.type
_entity_poly.pdbx_seq_one_letter_code
_entity_poly.pdbx_strand_id
1 'polypeptide(L)'
;LVGSEMCIRDSNYGDCNAVIQHGCPFETVLRALGGKWKGIIISTLYHEPHFYNALHRDIPGISRKTLTEQLNDLISLQIVHREELDDYQQKVRYSLTPKGKLLFPIIQEMAHIVNEDS
;
A
#
# COMPACT_ATOMS: atom_id res chain seq x y z
N LEU A 1 -5.63 -11.19 23.94
CA LEU A 1 -5.70 -10.68 24.10
C LEU A 1 -5.50 -10.81 24.21
N VAL A 2 -5.92 -11.30 24.02
CA VAL A 2 -6.03 -11.00 24.14
C VAL A 2 -5.92 -10.92 24.16
N GLY A 3 -6.16 -11.30 23.99
CA GLY A 3 -6.34 -10.78 24.07
C GLY A 3 -6.30 -10.44 24.08
N SER A 4 -6.65 -10.51 24.04
CA SER A 4 -6.83 -9.70 24.05
C SER A 4 -6.54 -8.96 23.99
N GLU A 5 -6.65 -8.71 23.94
CA GLU A 5 -6.67 -7.98 23.63
C GLU A 5 -5.95 -7.70 23.01
N MET A 6 -5.66 -7.84 22.49
CA MET A 6 -5.44 -7.70 21.71
C MET A 6 -5.48 -7.75 21.12
N CYS A 7 -5.89 -7.99 21.01
CA CYS A 7 -6.44 -7.83 20.38
C CYS A 7 -7.05 -7.05 20.70
N ILE A 8 -7.42 -6.33 21.40
CA ILE A 8 -7.82 -5.50 21.74
C ILE A 8 -7.91 -4.72 22.04
N ARG A 9 -8.43 -4.06 22.57
CA ARG A 9 -8.90 -3.33 22.89
C ARG A 9 -9.12 -2.72 22.87
N ASP A 10 -9.66 -2.33 22.89
CA ASP A 10 -10.35 -2.03 22.87
C ASP A 10 -10.62 -2.14 22.43
N SER A 11 -10.68 -2.04 22.25
CA SER A 11 -11.20 -2.36 21.75
C SER A 11 -11.49 -3.17 21.25
N ASN A 12 -11.34 -3.36 20.98
CA ASN A 12 -11.99 -4.27 20.53
C ASN A 12 -11.46 -5.36 19.74
N TYR A 13 -10.26 -5.54 19.56
CA TYR A 13 -9.67 -6.57 18.82
C TYR A 13 -9.66 -7.90 19.48
N GLY A 14 -10.01 -8.02 20.67
CA GLY A 14 -10.06 -9.31 21.31
C GLY A 14 -11.31 -10.12 20.99
N ASP A 15 -12.23 -9.53 20.26
CA ASP A 15 -13.49 -10.18 19.97
C ASP A 15 -13.37 -11.02 18.71
N CYS A 16 -13.36 -12.32 18.86
CA CYS A 16 -13.22 -13.22 17.72
C CYS A 16 -14.37 -13.10 16.75
N ASN A 17 -15.56 -12.83 17.22
CA ASN A 17 -16.69 -12.69 16.32
C ASN A 17 -16.52 -11.48 15.42
N ALA A 18 -16.02 -10.38 15.96
CA ALA A 18 -15.76 -9.20 15.15
C ALA A 18 -14.71 -9.50 14.10
N VAL A 19 -13.67 -10.24 14.46
CA VAL A 19 -12.64 -10.60 13.51
C VAL A 19 -13.21 -11.44 12.40
N ILE A 20 -14.05 -12.42 12.75
CA ILE A 20 -14.65 -13.28 11.75
C ILE A 20 -15.53 -12.50 10.80
N GLN A 21 -16.33 -11.58 11.32
CA GLN A 21 -17.26 -10.83 10.49
C GLN A 21 -16.56 -9.85 9.58
N HIS A 22 -15.50 -9.21 10.06
CA HIS A 22 -14.86 -8.15 9.32
C HIS A 22 -13.53 -8.54 8.74
N GLY A 23 -13.13 -9.77 8.96
CA GLY A 23 -11.85 -10.24 8.45
C GLY A 23 -10.74 -10.04 9.46
N CYS A 24 -9.76 -10.89 9.34
CA CYS A 24 -8.56 -10.80 10.18
C CYS A 24 -7.76 -9.57 9.75
N PRO A 25 -7.22 -8.79 10.69
CA PRO A 25 -6.40 -7.64 10.30
C PRO A 25 -5.24 -8.03 9.38
N PHE A 26 -4.63 -9.18 9.64
CA PHE A 26 -3.55 -9.68 8.79
C PHE A 26 -4.05 -9.91 7.38
N GLU A 27 -5.18 -10.56 7.24
CA GLU A 27 -5.74 -10.83 5.92
C GLU A 27 -6.15 -9.55 5.22
N THR A 28 -6.69 -8.59 5.97
CA THR A 28 -7.08 -7.31 5.40
C THR A 28 -5.87 -6.61 4.78
N VAL A 29 -4.75 -6.61 5.50
CA VAL A 29 -3.54 -6.00 5.01
C VAL A 29 -3.03 -6.72 3.78
N LEU A 30 -3.02 -8.06 3.82
CA LEU A 30 -2.55 -8.83 2.68
C LEU A 30 -3.41 -8.60 1.45
N ARG A 31 -4.73 -8.55 1.64
CA ARG A 31 -5.61 -8.31 0.52
C ARG A 31 -5.43 -6.92 -0.05
N ALA A 32 -5.22 -5.93 0.81
CA ALA A 32 -5.08 -4.56 0.35
C ALA A 32 -3.74 -4.31 -0.30
N LEU A 33 -2.67 -4.85 0.27
CA LEU A 33 -1.31 -4.52 -0.15
C LEU A 33 -0.59 -5.65 -0.83
N GLY A 34 -1.19 -6.82 -0.88
CA GLY A 34 -0.53 -7.98 -1.44
C GLY A 34 -0.44 -7.92 -2.94
N GLY A 35 0.26 -8.89 -3.48
CA GLY A 35 0.45 -8.97 -4.91
C GLY A 35 1.84 -8.55 -5.29
N LYS A 36 2.10 -8.65 -6.57
CA LYS A 36 3.44 -8.46 -7.07
C LYS A 36 3.84 -6.99 -7.14
N TRP A 37 2.90 -6.11 -7.40
CA TRP A 37 3.26 -4.77 -7.85
C TRP A 37 3.07 -3.66 -6.83
N LYS A 38 2.15 -3.83 -5.86
CA LYS A 38 1.84 -2.73 -4.94
C LYS A 38 3.03 -2.31 -4.10
N GLY A 39 3.77 -3.29 -3.58
CA GLY A 39 4.95 -2.98 -2.80
C GLY A 39 6.00 -2.22 -3.59
N ILE A 40 6.18 -2.63 -4.86
CA ILE A 40 7.15 -1.97 -5.73
C ILE A 40 6.75 -0.53 -5.99
N ILE A 41 5.46 -0.31 -6.24
CA ILE A 41 4.96 1.03 -6.51
C ILE A 41 5.14 1.92 -5.28
N ILE A 42 4.78 1.41 -4.11
CA ILE A 42 4.94 2.17 -2.87
C ILE A 42 6.40 2.52 -2.63
N SER A 43 7.28 1.55 -2.84
CA SER A 43 8.71 1.78 -2.65
C SER A 43 9.23 2.86 -3.60
N THR A 44 8.81 2.79 -4.85
CA THR A 44 9.27 3.76 -5.85
C THR A 44 8.79 5.16 -5.49
N LEU A 45 7.54 5.29 -5.08
CA LEU A 45 6.98 6.58 -4.74
C LEU A 45 7.44 7.11 -3.39
N TYR A 46 7.92 6.23 -2.52
CA TYR A 46 8.39 6.66 -1.21
C TYR A 46 9.54 7.65 -1.33
N HIS A 47 10.40 7.42 -2.31
CA HIS A 47 11.59 8.26 -2.45
C HIS A 47 11.27 9.61 -3.06
N GLU A 48 10.35 9.65 -4.01
CA GLU A 48 9.95 10.92 -4.61
C GLU A 48 8.71 10.71 -5.46
N PRO A 49 7.95 11.77 -5.70
CA PRO A 49 6.80 11.66 -6.60
C PRO A 49 7.25 11.33 -8.01
N HIS A 50 6.36 10.71 -8.77
CA HIS A 50 6.65 10.33 -10.15
C HIS A 50 5.47 10.67 -11.03
N PHE A 51 5.77 11.11 -12.25
CA PHE A 51 4.75 11.16 -13.30
C PHE A 51 4.48 9.75 -13.79
N TYR A 52 3.30 9.57 -14.39
CA TYR A 52 2.86 8.25 -14.78
C TYR A 52 3.87 7.55 -15.69
N ASN A 53 4.36 8.26 -16.71
CA ASN A 53 5.29 7.64 -17.65
C ASN A 53 6.61 7.28 -16.99
N ALA A 54 7.07 8.13 -16.08
CA ALA A 54 8.30 7.81 -15.35
C ALA A 54 8.11 6.59 -14.47
N LEU A 55 6.94 6.50 -13.82
CA LEU A 55 6.64 5.37 -12.98
C LEU A 55 6.60 4.09 -13.79
N HIS A 56 5.95 4.13 -14.94
CA HIS A 56 5.89 2.97 -15.81
C HIS A 56 7.28 2.54 -16.28
N ARG A 57 8.11 3.52 -16.60
CA ARG A 57 9.46 3.21 -17.06
C ARG A 57 10.30 2.60 -15.96
N ASP A 58 10.12 3.08 -14.73
CA ASP A 58 10.96 2.66 -13.62
C ASP A 58 10.56 1.34 -13.01
N ILE A 59 9.41 0.78 -13.41
CA ILE A 59 8.96 -0.52 -12.91
C ILE A 59 8.99 -1.49 -14.08
N PRO A 60 10.07 -2.25 -14.24
CA PRO A 60 10.20 -3.12 -15.42
C PRO A 60 9.17 -4.22 -15.42
N GLY A 61 8.65 -4.49 -16.60
CA GLY A 61 7.76 -5.62 -16.78
C GLY A 61 6.29 -5.38 -16.47
N ILE A 62 5.94 -4.21 -15.97
CA ILE A 62 4.53 -3.95 -15.69
C ILE A 62 3.86 -3.37 -16.94
N SER A 63 2.66 -3.85 -17.25
CA SER A 63 1.89 -3.29 -18.35
C SER A 63 1.19 -2.01 -17.88
N ARG A 64 0.81 -1.18 -18.84
CA ARG A 64 0.09 0.05 -18.48
C ARG A 64 -1.25 -0.26 -17.84
N LYS A 65 -1.91 -1.30 -18.32
CA LYS A 65 -3.18 -1.70 -17.72
C LYS A 65 -3.00 -2.08 -16.25
N THR A 66 -2.00 -2.91 -15.98
CA THR A 66 -1.76 -3.34 -14.62
C THR A 66 -1.35 -2.18 -13.74
N LEU A 67 -0.47 -1.31 -14.23
CA LEU A 67 -0.04 -0.16 -13.46
C LEU A 67 -1.21 0.72 -13.09
N THR A 68 -2.10 0.99 -14.04
CA THR A 68 -3.27 1.81 -13.78
C THR A 68 -4.17 1.16 -12.74
N GLU A 69 -4.39 -0.15 -12.86
CA GLU A 69 -5.22 -0.86 -11.91
C GLU A 69 -4.63 -0.80 -10.50
N GLN A 70 -3.33 -1.03 -10.40
CA GLN A 70 -2.69 -1.01 -9.09
C GLN A 70 -2.70 0.38 -8.48
N LEU A 71 -2.47 1.40 -9.30
CA LEU A 71 -2.52 2.78 -8.81
C LEU A 71 -3.92 3.14 -8.33
N ASN A 72 -4.95 2.73 -9.06
CA ASN A 72 -6.32 3.02 -8.65
C ASN A 72 -6.65 2.34 -7.32
N ASP A 73 -6.19 1.12 -7.13
CA ASP A 73 -6.38 0.44 -5.86
C ASP A 73 -5.71 1.19 -4.72
N LEU A 74 -4.48 1.64 -4.94
CA LEU A 74 -3.75 2.36 -3.90
C LEU A 74 -4.38 3.72 -3.62
N ILE A 75 -4.93 4.35 -4.63
CA ILE A 75 -5.63 5.61 -4.45
C ILE A 75 -6.88 5.41 -3.59
N SER A 76 -7.64 4.36 -3.86
CA SER A 76 -8.84 4.11 -3.07
C SER A 76 -8.50 3.75 -1.64
N LEU A 77 -7.33 3.20 -1.37
CA LEU A 77 -6.88 2.94 -0.02
C LEU A 77 -6.28 4.18 0.65
N GLN A 78 -6.19 5.28 -0.10
CA GLN A 78 -5.62 6.52 0.39
C GLN A 78 -4.14 6.40 0.70
N ILE A 79 -3.47 5.52 0.00
CA ILE A 79 -2.02 5.36 0.14
C ILE A 79 -1.29 6.20 -0.89
N VAL A 80 -1.89 6.38 -2.08
CA VAL A 80 -1.30 7.14 -3.16
C VAL A 80 -2.23 8.31 -3.49
N HIS A 81 -1.62 9.44 -3.74
CA HIS A 81 -2.33 10.65 -4.15
C HIS A 81 -2.05 10.90 -5.63
N ARG A 82 -3.12 11.17 -6.37
CA ARG A 82 -3.03 11.48 -7.79
C ARG A 82 -3.26 12.97 -7.98
N GLU A 83 -2.33 13.61 -8.68
CA GLU A 83 -2.41 15.05 -8.88
C GLU A 83 -2.33 15.35 -10.37
N GLU A 84 -3.34 16.01 -10.90
CA GLU A 84 -3.30 16.46 -12.28
C GLU A 84 -2.69 17.84 -12.34
N LEU A 85 -1.60 17.96 -13.07
CA LEU A 85 -0.95 19.25 -13.21
C LEU A 85 -1.55 19.96 -14.39
N ASP A 86 -1.87 21.23 -14.17
CA ASP A 86 -2.52 22.01 -15.20
C ASP A 86 -1.49 22.47 -16.21
N ASP A 87 -1.45 21.79 -17.33
CA ASP A 87 -0.60 22.27 -18.39
C ASP A 87 -1.07 21.64 -19.68
N TYR A 88 -0.43 22.00 -20.76
CA TYR A 88 -0.80 21.53 -22.05
C TYR A 88 -0.61 20.03 -22.21
N GLN A 89 0.25 19.46 -21.40
CA GLN A 89 0.61 18.07 -21.54
C GLN A 89 -0.25 17.16 -20.70
N GLN A 90 -1.12 17.75 -19.88
CA GLN A 90 -2.03 16.97 -19.03
C GLN A 90 -1.30 15.91 -18.24
N LYS A 91 -0.24 16.32 -17.60
CA LYS A 91 0.57 15.39 -16.82
C LYS A 91 -0.11 15.03 -15.53
N VAL A 92 0.05 13.77 -15.15
CA VAL A 92 -0.47 13.27 -13.89
C VAL A 92 0.69 12.80 -13.05
N ARG A 93 0.75 13.31 -11.83
CA ARG A 93 1.81 12.95 -10.90
C ARG A 93 1.24 12.16 -9.75
N TYR A 94 1.97 11.14 -9.35
CA TYR A 94 1.58 10.30 -8.23
C TYR A 94 2.57 10.46 -7.09
N SER A 95 2.05 10.46 -5.87
CA SER A 95 2.91 10.57 -4.70
C SER A 95 2.28 9.78 -3.57
N LEU A 96 3.09 9.45 -2.56
CA LEU A 96 2.55 8.80 -1.38
C LEU A 96 1.87 9.82 -0.49
N THR A 97 0.72 9.42 0.06
CA THR A 97 0.07 10.20 1.11
C THR A 97 0.85 10.04 2.40
N PRO A 98 0.57 10.87 3.42
CA PRO A 98 1.18 10.65 4.74
C PRO A 98 0.93 9.24 5.26
N LYS A 99 -0.25 8.68 4.98
CA LYS A 99 -0.56 7.32 5.37
C LYS A 99 0.37 6.33 4.69
N GLY A 100 0.60 6.54 3.38
CA GLY A 100 1.53 5.67 2.66
C GLY A 100 2.94 5.78 3.17
N LYS A 101 3.35 6.99 3.54
CA LYS A 101 4.70 7.18 4.07
C LYS A 101 4.88 6.52 5.42
N LEU A 102 3.83 6.42 6.20
CA LEU A 102 3.90 5.68 7.45
C LEU A 102 3.97 4.18 7.23
N LEU A 103 3.28 3.70 6.18
CA LEU A 103 3.22 2.27 5.93
C LEU A 103 4.52 1.69 5.40
N PHE A 104 5.23 2.44 4.59
CA PHE A 104 6.39 1.87 3.91
C PHE A 104 7.45 1.35 4.87
N PRO A 105 7.86 2.11 5.91
CA PRO A 105 8.86 1.57 6.84
C PRO A 105 8.37 0.33 7.57
N ILE A 106 7.07 0.26 7.87
CA ILE A 106 6.51 -0.91 8.52
C ILE A 106 6.58 -2.12 7.62
N ILE A 107 6.26 -1.93 6.34
CA ILE A 107 6.35 -3.01 5.37
C ILE A 107 7.79 -3.47 5.22
N GLN A 108 8.73 -2.55 5.18
CA GLN A 108 10.13 -2.91 5.09
C GLN A 108 10.57 -3.71 6.31
N GLU A 109 10.12 -3.31 7.48
CA GLU A 109 10.49 -4.03 8.70
C GLU A 109 9.93 -5.44 8.67
N MET A 110 8.68 -5.59 8.23
CA MET A 110 8.09 -6.91 8.11
C MET A 110 8.84 -7.78 7.12
N ALA A 111 9.22 -7.21 6.00
CA ALA A 111 9.98 -7.96 5.01
C ALA A 111 11.33 -8.38 5.54
N HIS A 112 11.97 -7.50 6.29
CA HIS A 112 13.26 -7.80 6.90
C HIS A 112 13.14 -8.97 7.86
N ILE A 113 12.12 -8.96 8.69
CA ILE A 113 11.91 -10.03 9.66
C ILE A 113 11.65 -11.36 8.95
N VAL A 114 10.81 -11.35 7.93
CA VAL A 114 10.45 -12.57 7.22
C VAL A 114 11.66 -13.17 6.50
N ASN A 115 12.54 -12.32 5.97
CA ASN A 115 13.67 -12.81 5.19
C ASN A 115 14.95 -12.98 5.99
N GLU A 116 14.87 -12.70 7.27
CA GLU A 116 16.07 -12.51 8.06
C GLU A 116 16.91 -13.74 8.16
N ASP A 117 16.31 -14.92 8.27
CA ASP A 117 17.07 -16.07 8.46
C ASP A 117 17.34 -16.82 7.24
N SER A 118 17.18 -16.20 6.14
CA SER A 118 17.48 -16.89 4.92
C SER A 118 18.97 -16.90 4.67
#